data_843765023b1349c3e6decf88a57f5262
#
_entry.id   843765023b1349c3e6decf88a57f5262
#
_cell.length_a   1.000
_cell.length_b   1.000
_cell.length_c   1.000
_cell.angle_alpha   90.00
_cell.angle_beta   90.00
_cell.angle_gamma   90.00
#
_symmetry.space_group_name_H-M   'P 1'
#
loop_
_entity.id
_entity.type
_entity.pdbx_description
1 polymer ?
#
loop_
_entity_poly.entity_id
_entity_poly.type
_entity_poly.pdbx_seq_one_letter_code
_entity_poly.pdbx_strand_id
1 'polypeptide(L)'
;MGSSRGFWALIIVGILLNVFFAAGQTLALIDYDLTVSLGLQESEGEITAAGTAFARGFAFGDTVFYMPLFVIGIIGLLKGRPWGIFSMFGALAITVYWPAVNLFAVYAGRNTMHLNSGKYVSFSVILPLIALYGLWGMWFLYRNRTEFSDRSG
;
A
#
# COMPACT_ATOMS: atom_id res chain seq x y z
N MET A 1 6.68 17.03 -17.95
CA MET A 1 5.72 16.55 -16.92
C MET A 1 6.23 16.51 -15.49
N GLY A 2 7.53 16.48 -15.22
CA GLY A 2 8.08 16.56 -13.85
C GLY A 2 7.68 17.81 -13.04
N SER A 3 6.82 18.65 -13.57
CA SER A 3 6.29 19.87 -12.95
C SER A 3 4.77 19.85 -12.72
N SER A 4 4.02 18.78 -13.13
CA SER A 4 2.58 18.77 -12.89
C SER A 4 2.27 18.45 -11.43
N ARG A 5 1.27 19.12 -10.84
CA ARG A 5 0.81 18.85 -9.47
C ARG A 5 0.43 17.38 -9.26
N GLY A 6 -0.18 16.76 -10.28
CA GLY A 6 -0.56 15.35 -10.22
C GLY A 6 0.64 14.41 -10.16
N PHE A 7 1.71 14.69 -10.89
CA PHE A 7 2.94 13.91 -10.82
C PHE A 7 3.56 13.94 -9.42
N TRP A 8 3.70 15.13 -8.83
CA TRP A 8 4.25 15.26 -7.49
C TRP A 8 3.33 14.67 -6.41
N ALA A 9 2.01 14.78 -6.57
CA ALA A 9 1.07 14.11 -5.67
C ALA A 9 1.24 12.58 -5.71
N LEU A 10 1.39 11.99 -6.90
CA LEU A 10 1.67 10.56 -7.06
C LEU A 10 2.95 10.14 -6.34
N ILE A 11 4.03 10.90 -6.52
CA ILE A 11 5.34 10.59 -5.92
C ILE A 11 5.32 10.77 -4.39
N ILE A 12 4.83 11.91 -3.90
CA ILE A 12 4.85 12.24 -2.47
C ILE A 12 3.98 11.27 -1.67
N VAL A 13 2.75 11.03 -2.12
CA VAL A 13 1.86 10.07 -1.45
C VAL A 13 2.45 8.66 -1.52
N GLY A 14 3.07 8.28 -2.65
CA GLY A 14 3.77 7.00 -2.77
C GLY A 14 4.92 6.85 -1.78
N ILE A 15 5.73 7.89 -1.57
CA ILE A 15 6.80 7.89 -0.56
C ILE A 15 6.21 7.75 0.86
N LEU A 16 5.17 8.52 1.18
CA LEU A 16 4.52 8.46 2.49
C LEU A 16 3.93 7.07 2.77
N LEU A 17 3.29 6.45 1.78
CA LEU A 17 2.81 5.07 1.89
C LEU A 17 3.97 4.08 2.13
N ASN A 18 5.08 4.19 1.40
CA ASN A 18 6.24 3.32 1.64
C ASN A 18 6.80 3.46 3.05
N VAL A 19 6.91 4.68 3.58
CA VAL A 19 7.35 4.91 4.97
C VAL A 19 6.36 4.29 5.96
N PHE A 20 5.07 4.46 5.73
CA PHE A 20 4.01 3.86 6.55
C PHE A 20 4.07 2.33 6.52
N PHE A 21 4.22 1.72 5.33
CA PHE A 21 4.35 0.28 5.20
C PHE A 21 5.67 -0.26 5.80
N ALA A 22 6.78 0.49 5.71
CA ALA A 22 8.01 0.11 6.40
C ALA A 22 7.80 0.03 7.92
N ALA A 23 7.13 1.01 8.51
CA ALA A 23 6.83 1.02 9.93
C ALA A 23 5.83 -0.08 10.33
N GLY A 24 4.78 -0.31 9.55
CA GLY A 24 3.72 -1.28 9.87
C GLY A 24 4.04 -2.71 9.45
N GLN A 25 4.61 -2.92 8.28
CA GLN A 25 4.79 -4.24 7.69
C GLN A 25 6.22 -4.78 7.86
N THR A 26 7.25 -3.99 7.50
CA THR A 26 8.64 -4.47 7.65
C THR A 26 9.00 -4.67 9.11
N LEU A 27 8.59 -3.76 9.99
CA LEU A 27 8.81 -3.92 11.43
C LEU A 27 8.07 -5.15 11.98
N ALA A 28 6.87 -5.47 11.48
CA ALA A 28 6.11 -6.66 11.88
C ALA A 28 6.79 -7.99 11.50
N LEU A 29 7.65 -8.01 10.48
CA LEU A 29 8.48 -9.18 10.18
C LEU A 29 9.61 -9.37 11.18
N ILE A 30 10.15 -8.27 11.71
CA ILE A 30 11.28 -8.28 12.66
C ILE A 30 10.76 -8.55 14.07
N ASP A 31 9.75 -7.79 14.47
CA ASP A 31 9.15 -7.86 15.81
C ASP A 31 7.65 -7.53 15.73
N TYR A 32 6.83 -8.58 15.65
CA TYR A 32 5.38 -8.44 15.55
C TYR A 32 4.78 -7.85 16.83
N ASP A 33 5.28 -8.27 17.99
CA ASP A 33 4.75 -7.84 19.30
C ASP A 33 5.04 -6.36 19.53
N LEU A 34 6.19 -5.87 19.09
CA LEU A 34 6.50 -4.44 19.10
C LEU A 34 5.50 -3.68 18.22
N THR A 35 5.20 -4.15 17.00
CA THR A 35 4.23 -3.47 16.12
C THR A 35 2.81 -3.48 16.68
N VAL A 36 2.41 -4.54 17.39
CA VAL A 36 1.14 -4.60 18.13
C VAL A 36 1.15 -3.55 19.26
N SER A 37 2.22 -3.46 20.03
CA SER A 37 2.35 -2.49 21.14
C SER A 37 2.28 -1.04 20.67
N LEU A 38 2.75 -0.77 19.44
CA LEU A 38 2.66 0.54 18.77
C LEU A 38 1.30 0.80 18.10
N GLY A 39 0.38 -0.17 18.12
CA GLY A 39 -0.93 -0.05 17.49
C GLY A 39 -0.90 -0.12 15.95
N LEU A 40 0.21 -0.60 15.37
CA LEU A 40 0.41 -0.70 13.92
C LEU A 40 -0.04 -2.05 13.35
N GLN A 41 -0.22 -3.05 14.21
CA GLN A 41 -0.75 -4.37 13.88
C GLN A 41 -1.82 -4.80 14.90
N GLU A 42 -2.61 -5.81 14.54
CA GLU A 42 -3.61 -6.43 15.42
C GLU A 42 -2.97 -7.52 16.27
N SER A 43 -3.41 -7.61 17.53
CA SER A 43 -2.99 -8.68 18.43
C SER A 43 -3.68 -10.01 18.07
N GLU A 44 -3.09 -11.13 18.51
CA GLU A 44 -3.70 -12.45 18.36
C GLU A 44 -5.08 -12.54 19.02
N GLY A 45 -5.30 -11.82 20.13
CA GLY A 45 -6.60 -11.71 20.78
C GLY A 45 -7.66 -11.00 19.92
N GLU A 46 -7.25 -10.11 19.00
CA GLU A 46 -8.16 -9.41 18.08
C GLU A 46 -8.47 -10.20 16.82
N ILE A 47 -7.49 -10.92 16.25
CA ILE A 47 -7.61 -11.56 14.92
C ILE A 47 -7.35 -13.08 14.90
N THR A 48 -7.13 -13.69 16.05
CA THR A 48 -6.78 -15.12 16.24
C THR A 48 -5.35 -15.47 15.77
N ALA A 49 -4.83 -16.64 16.17
CA ALA A 49 -3.52 -17.14 15.74
C ALA A 49 -3.42 -17.29 14.21
N ALA A 50 -4.48 -17.75 13.57
CA ALA A 50 -4.54 -17.85 12.11
C ALA A 50 -4.48 -16.44 11.45
N GLY A 51 -5.22 -15.48 11.99
CA GLY A 51 -5.18 -14.09 11.53
C GLY A 51 -3.78 -13.48 11.64
N THR A 52 -3.09 -13.69 12.76
CA THR A 52 -1.70 -13.25 12.96
C THR A 52 -0.75 -13.88 11.95
N ALA A 53 -0.90 -15.19 11.65
CA ALA A 53 -0.08 -15.85 10.64
C ALA A 53 -0.31 -15.25 9.23
N PHE A 54 -1.56 -14.94 8.86
CA PHE A 54 -1.86 -14.23 7.61
C PHE A 54 -1.32 -12.80 7.60
N ALA A 55 -1.43 -12.05 8.70
CA ALA A 55 -0.88 -10.71 8.82
C ALA A 55 0.64 -10.70 8.60
N ARG A 56 1.38 -11.66 9.16
CA ARG A 56 2.82 -11.85 8.89
C ARG A 56 3.10 -12.21 7.43
N GLY A 57 2.25 -13.01 6.79
CA GLY A 57 2.33 -13.32 5.36
C GLY A 57 2.16 -12.07 4.49
N PHE A 58 1.22 -11.21 4.82
CA PHE A 58 1.06 -9.90 4.16
C PHE A 58 2.27 -9.01 4.40
N ALA A 59 2.77 -8.93 5.63
CA ALA A 59 3.97 -8.17 5.97
C ALA A 59 5.19 -8.61 5.14
N PHE A 60 5.36 -9.92 4.92
CA PHE A 60 6.38 -10.46 4.02
C PHE A 60 6.16 -10.01 2.56
N GLY A 61 4.95 -10.19 2.03
CA GLY A 61 4.61 -9.81 0.66
C GLY A 61 4.82 -8.32 0.40
N ASP A 62 4.39 -7.47 1.34
CA ASP A 62 4.54 -6.03 1.25
C ASP A 62 6.02 -5.62 1.29
N THR A 63 6.81 -6.21 2.18
CA THR A 63 8.23 -5.87 2.33
C THR A 63 9.07 -6.34 1.14
N VAL A 64 8.81 -7.55 0.61
CA VAL A 64 9.67 -8.18 -0.41
C VAL A 64 9.24 -7.80 -1.83
N PHE A 65 7.95 -7.53 -2.06
CA PHE A 65 7.42 -7.29 -3.41
C PHE A 65 6.84 -5.88 -3.57
N TYR A 66 5.86 -5.50 -2.73
CA TYR A 66 5.11 -4.26 -2.93
C TYR A 66 5.99 -3.02 -2.76
N MET A 67 6.71 -2.90 -1.65
CA MET A 67 7.55 -1.75 -1.36
C MET A 67 8.69 -1.58 -2.38
N PRO A 68 9.48 -2.63 -2.73
CA PRO A 68 10.49 -2.52 -3.77
C PRO A 68 9.90 -2.15 -5.13
N LEU A 69 8.76 -2.72 -5.51
CA LEU A 69 8.07 -2.39 -6.75
C LEU A 69 7.67 -0.91 -6.80
N PHE A 70 7.19 -0.37 -5.68
CA PHE A 70 6.83 1.04 -5.55
C PHE A 70 8.06 1.95 -5.65
N VAL A 71 9.14 1.62 -4.92
CA VAL A 71 10.41 2.37 -4.95
C VAL A 71 11.01 2.38 -6.36
N ILE A 72 11.05 1.23 -7.03
CA ILE A 72 11.49 1.10 -8.42
C ILE A 72 10.61 1.99 -9.31
N GLY A 73 9.29 1.95 -9.14
CA GLY A 73 8.34 2.80 -9.86
C GLY A 73 8.64 4.29 -9.69
N ILE A 74 8.83 4.76 -8.46
CA ILE A 74 9.19 6.14 -8.13
C ILE A 74 10.49 6.55 -8.83
N ILE A 75 11.55 5.74 -8.68
CA ILE A 75 12.86 6.02 -9.29
C ILE A 75 12.74 6.09 -10.82
N GLY A 76 12.01 5.16 -11.42
CA GLY A 76 11.80 5.12 -12.86
C GLY A 76 11.06 6.33 -13.39
N LEU A 77 9.99 6.75 -12.71
CA LEU A 77 9.21 7.93 -13.06
C LEU A 77 10.03 9.21 -12.91
N LEU A 78 10.79 9.35 -11.83
CA LEU A 78 11.67 10.51 -11.61
C LEU A 78 12.77 10.61 -12.68
N LYS A 79 13.28 9.46 -13.16
CA LYS A 79 14.27 9.38 -14.23
C LYS A 79 13.66 9.42 -15.64
N GLY A 80 12.35 9.54 -15.78
CA GLY A 80 11.65 9.52 -17.07
C GLY A 80 11.81 8.20 -17.83
N ARG A 81 11.93 7.07 -17.13
CA ARG A 81 12.16 5.76 -17.77
C ARG A 81 10.84 4.99 -17.93
N PRO A 82 10.60 4.34 -19.10
CA PRO A 82 9.35 3.62 -19.37
C PRO A 82 9.07 2.50 -18.35
N TRP A 83 10.10 1.79 -17.89
CA TRP A 83 9.94 0.74 -16.88
C TRP A 83 9.36 1.25 -15.56
N GLY A 84 9.56 2.55 -15.24
CA GLY A 84 8.95 3.18 -14.06
C GLY A 84 7.43 3.21 -14.11
N ILE A 85 6.84 3.33 -15.31
CA ILE A 85 5.38 3.29 -15.49
C ILE A 85 4.85 1.90 -15.13
N PHE A 86 5.47 0.83 -15.66
CA PHE A 86 5.04 -0.54 -15.42
C PHE A 86 5.17 -0.91 -13.94
N SER A 87 6.31 -0.57 -13.33
CA SER A 87 6.56 -0.82 -11.91
C SER A 87 5.57 -0.08 -11.02
N MET A 88 5.37 1.22 -11.28
CA MET A 88 4.42 2.04 -10.53
C MET A 88 2.99 1.54 -10.72
N PHE A 89 2.59 1.16 -11.95
CA PHE A 89 1.26 0.64 -12.22
C PHE A 89 1.00 -0.66 -11.45
N GLY A 90 1.99 -1.56 -11.41
CA GLY A 90 1.92 -2.79 -10.61
C GLY A 90 1.78 -2.51 -9.11
N ALA A 91 2.57 -1.57 -8.58
CA ALA A 91 2.47 -1.16 -7.18
C ALA A 91 1.09 -0.54 -6.86
N LEU A 92 0.57 0.32 -7.73
CA LEU A 92 -0.75 0.94 -7.56
C LEU A 92 -1.89 -0.10 -7.65
N ALA A 93 -1.74 -1.14 -8.47
CA ALA A 93 -2.69 -2.24 -8.51
C ALA A 93 -2.75 -3.00 -7.17
N ILE A 94 -1.59 -3.24 -6.54
CA ILE A 94 -1.53 -3.80 -5.18
C ILE A 94 -2.14 -2.82 -4.16
N THR A 95 -1.89 -1.51 -4.32
CA THR A 95 -2.48 -0.44 -3.49
C THR A 95 -4.01 -0.42 -3.54
N VAL A 96 -4.63 -0.89 -4.61
CA VAL A 96 -6.10 -1.08 -4.71
C VAL A 96 -6.52 -2.43 -4.12
N TYR A 97 -5.81 -3.49 -4.49
CA TYR A 97 -6.15 -4.85 -4.09
C TYR A 97 -6.11 -5.05 -2.58
N TRP A 98 -5.02 -4.64 -1.95
CA TRP A 98 -4.79 -4.86 -0.52
C TRP A 98 -5.89 -4.26 0.38
N PRO A 99 -6.29 -2.98 0.25
CA PRO A 99 -7.40 -2.43 1.02
C PRO A 99 -8.73 -3.13 0.77
N ALA A 100 -9.00 -3.51 -0.47
CA ALA A 100 -10.24 -4.21 -0.81
C ALA A 100 -10.32 -5.58 -0.11
N VAL A 101 -9.23 -6.36 -0.13
CA VAL A 101 -9.15 -7.65 0.57
C VAL A 101 -9.29 -7.48 2.07
N ASN A 102 -8.62 -6.50 2.67
CA ASN A 102 -8.70 -6.25 4.11
C ASN A 102 -10.09 -5.80 4.55
N LEU A 103 -10.75 -4.90 3.80
CA LEU A 103 -12.13 -4.49 4.08
C LEU A 103 -13.09 -5.68 4.03
N PHE A 104 -12.93 -6.53 3.00
CA PHE A 104 -13.74 -7.74 2.90
C PHE A 104 -13.45 -8.72 4.04
N ALA A 105 -12.19 -8.90 4.43
CA ALA A 105 -11.81 -9.78 5.55
C ALA A 105 -12.41 -9.31 6.88
N VAL A 106 -12.37 -7.99 7.15
CA VAL A 106 -13.01 -7.41 8.35
C VAL A 106 -14.52 -7.62 8.32
N TYR A 107 -15.17 -7.44 7.17
CA TYR A 107 -16.60 -7.68 7.00
C TYR A 107 -16.95 -9.16 7.20
N ALA A 108 -16.23 -10.06 6.55
CA ALA A 108 -16.46 -11.51 6.63
C ALA A 108 -16.16 -12.05 8.04
N GLY A 109 -15.11 -11.53 8.68
CA GLY A 109 -14.65 -11.93 10.00
C GLY A 109 -15.35 -11.25 11.19
N ARG A 110 -16.36 -10.40 10.95
CA ARG A 110 -17.01 -9.57 12.00
C ARG A 110 -17.54 -10.31 13.23
N ASN A 111 -17.80 -11.61 13.09
CA ASN A 111 -18.29 -12.47 14.20
C ASN A 111 -17.17 -13.21 14.94
N THR A 112 -15.93 -13.15 14.43
CA THR A 112 -14.76 -13.87 14.96
C THR A 112 -13.60 -12.95 15.30
N MET A 113 -13.57 -11.77 14.72
CA MET A 113 -12.60 -10.71 15.04
C MET A 113 -13.14 -9.82 16.15
N HIS A 114 -12.30 -9.47 17.10
CA HIS A 114 -12.63 -8.61 18.24
C HIS A 114 -11.86 -7.28 18.19
N LEU A 115 -11.86 -6.65 17.01
CA LEU A 115 -11.23 -5.34 16.84
C LEU A 115 -11.93 -4.30 17.70
N ASN A 116 -11.15 -3.36 18.26
CA ASN A 116 -11.75 -2.24 18.96
C ASN A 116 -12.52 -1.30 17.99
N SER A 117 -13.48 -0.54 18.51
CA SER A 117 -14.33 0.34 17.68
C SER A 117 -13.55 1.38 16.88
N GLY A 118 -12.43 1.88 17.43
CA GLY A 118 -11.56 2.84 16.73
C GLY A 118 -10.90 2.24 15.48
N LYS A 119 -10.49 0.97 15.53
CA LYS A 119 -9.92 0.26 14.36
C LYS A 119 -10.95 0.07 13.24
N TYR A 120 -12.20 -0.30 13.58
CA TYR A 120 -13.27 -0.40 12.58
C TYR A 120 -13.49 0.91 11.84
N VAL A 121 -13.55 2.04 12.57
CA VAL A 121 -13.69 3.37 11.96
C VAL A 121 -12.48 3.70 11.09
N SER A 122 -11.27 3.50 11.61
CA SER A 122 -10.03 3.77 10.88
C SER A 122 -9.96 2.97 9.58
N PHE A 123 -10.25 1.67 9.61
CA PHE A 123 -10.25 0.83 8.41
C PHE A 123 -11.30 1.25 7.39
N SER A 124 -12.50 1.60 7.86
CA SER A 124 -13.59 2.03 6.97
C SER A 124 -13.31 3.37 6.26
N VAL A 125 -12.37 4.18 6.75
CA VAL A 125 -12.01 5.47 6.15
C VAL A 125 -10.68 5.38 5.41
N ILE A 126 -9.64 4.87 6.08
CA ILE A 126 -8.27 4.91 5.55
C ILE A 126 -8.11 3.96 4.36
N LEU A 127 -8.64 2.73 4.46
CA LEU A 127 -8.48 1.75 3.38
C LEU A 127 -9.14 2.18 2.07
N PRO A 128 -10.39 2.71 2.04
CA PRO A 128 -10.96 3.29 0.82
C PRO A 128 -10.14 4.45 0.26
N LEU A 129 -9.58 5.33 1.10
CA LEU A 129 -8.74 6.45 0.63
C LEU A 129 -7.47 5.94 -0.06
N ILE A 130 -6.83 4.91 0.50
CA ILE A 130 -5.66 4.25 -0.12
C ILE A 130 -6.05 3.63 -1.47
N ALA A 131 -7.18 2.93 -1.54
CA ALA A 131 -7.67 2.34 -2.78
C ALA A 131 -7.98 3.40 -3.85
N LEU A 132 -8.63 4.50 -3.45
CA LEU A 132 -8.92 5.63 -4.34
C LEU A 132 -7.64 6.29 -4.88
N TYR A 133 -6.60 6.43 -4.04
CA TYR A 133 -5.30 6.90 -4.49
C TYR A 133 -4.69 5.92 -5.53
N GLY A 134 -4.77 4.62 -5.32
CA GLY A 134 -4.29 3.61 -6.27
C GLY A 134 -5.01 3.70 -7.61
N LEU A 135 -6.36 3.77 -7.61
CA LEU A 135 -7.18 3.93 -8.81
C LEU A 135 -6.86 5.23 -9.56
N TRP A 136 -6.79 6.34 -8.81
CA TRP A 136 -6.43 7.64 -9.38
C TRP A 136 -5.04 7.62 -9.99
N GLY A 137 -4.07 7.02 -9.31
CA GLY A 137 -2.68 6.93 -9.79
C GLY A 137 -2.57 6.11 -11.07
N MET A 138 -3.25 4.96 -11.16
CA MET A 138 -3.29 4.15 -12.38
C MET A 138 -3.94 4.93 -13.54
N TRP A 139 -5.07 5.59 -13.29
CA TRP A 139 -5.73 6.43 -14.29
C TRP A 139 -4.82 7.58 -14.75
N PHE A 140 -4.14 8.25 -13.82
CA PHE A 140 -3.20 9.33 -14.10
C PHE A 140 -2.05 8.85 -15.00
N LEU A 141 -1.42 7.72 -14.67
CA LEU A 141 -0.34 7.15 -15.48
C LEU A 141 -0.83 6.73 -16.87
N TYR A 142 -1.99 6.10 -16.96
CA TYR A 142 -2.57 5.70 -18.25
C TYR A 142 -2.83 6.91 -19.15
N ARG A 143 -3.43 7.97 -18.61
CA ARG A 143 -3.75 9.18 -19.36
C ARG A 143 -2.51 9.91 -19.87
N ASN A 144 -1.42 9.87 -19.11
CA ASN A 144 -0.19 10.61 -19.43
C ASN A 144 0.92 9.71 -19.99
N ARG A 145 0.62 8.47 -20.38
CA ARG A 145 1.62 7.46 -20.79
C ARG A 145 2.53 7.89 -21.93
N THR A 146 2.02 8.64 -22.91
CA THR A 146 2.77 9.13 -24.05
C THR A 146 3.88 10.11 -23.67
N GLU A 147 3.63 10.99 -22.70
CA GLU A 147 4.64 11.93 -22.22
C GLU A 147 5.84 11.25 -21.52
N PHE A 148 5.65 10.03 -21.03
CA PHE A 148 6.73 9.23 -20.45
C PHE A 148 7.51 8.44 -21.51
N SER A 149 6.89 8.12 -22.66
CA SER A 149 7.52 7.40 -23.76
C SER A 149 8.50 8.28 -24.53
N ASP A 150 8.16 9.56 -24.74
CA ASP A 150 8.95 10.49 -25.56
C ASP A 150 10.29 10.95 -24.91
N ARG A 151 10.51 10.61 -23.63
CA ARG A 151 11.76 10.97 -22.91
C ARG A 151 12.85 9.90 -23.00
N SER A 152 12.59 8.78 -23.65
CA SER A 152 13.52 7.65 -23.76
C SER A 152 14.34 7.62 -25.05
N GLY A 153 14.16 8.64 -25.93
CA GLY A 153 14.88 8.81 -27.20
C GLY A 153 16.15 9.66 -27.05
#